data_9483d94b687ed98bdba3fbebc72a6681
#
_entry.id   9483d94b687ed98bdba3fbebc72a6681
#
_cell.length_a   1.000
_cell.length_b   1.000
_cell.length_c   1.000
_cell.angle_alpha   90.00
_cell.angle_beta   90.00
_cell.angle_gamma   90.00
#
_symmetry.space_group_name_H-M   'P 1'
#
loop_
_entity.id
_entity.type
_entity.pdbx_description
1 polymer ?
#
loop_
_entity_poly.entity_id
_entity_poly.type
_entity_poly.pdbx_seq_one_letter_code
_entity_poly.pdbx_strand_id
1 'polypeptide(L)'
;MGCALLAMAGASGAESAPNGLLSADEIRAEFLGTRMSGVQLGTGARFVECIEPGGRSIFQLGDTYSEGTMAVTPEGEACFTYSSGTYCYRIQRVPKGYMIRSVDSSGVFHVRAIERNVSRCTAADLIG
;
A
#
# COMPACT_ATOMS: atom_id res chain seq x y z
N MET A 1 -37.23 19.45 10.70
CA MET A 1 -36.82 19.20 10.64
C MET A 1 -35.92 18.57 10.40
N GLY A 2 -35.52 18.37 10.24
CA GLY A 2 -34.65 17.89 10.07
C GLY A 2 -33.87 17.49 9.85
N CYS A 3 -33.60 17.37 9.92
CA CYS A 3 -32.79 16.97 9.72
C CYS A 3 -31.94 16.44 9.42
N ALA A 4 -31.85 16.30 9.47
CA ALA A 4 -31.00 15.79 9.18
C ALA A 4 -30.20 15.32 8.97
N LEU A 5 -30.03 15.34 9.18
CA LEU A 5 -29.19 14.88 9.01
C LEU A 5 -28.42 14.32 8.79
N LEU A 6 -28.31 14.23 8.97
CA LEU A 6 -27.59 13.72 8.86
C LEU A 6 -26.86 13.32 8.50
N ALA A 7 -26.90 13.41 8.44
CA ALA A 7 -26.15 13.02 8.09
C ALA A 7 -25.40 12.69 7.91
N MET A 8 -25.11 12.74 8.04
CA MET A 8 -24.39 12.31 7.96
C MET A 8 -23.56 11.92 8.01
N ALA A 9 -23.53 12.17 8.31
CA ALA A 9 -22.79 11.80 8.47
C ALA A 9 -22.11 11.01 8.25
N GLY A 10 -22.36 10.67 8.27
CA GLY A 10 -21.78 9.77 8.15
C GLY A 10 -20.79 9.56 7.58
N ALA A 11 -20.63 9.89 7.22
CA ALA A 11 -19.88 9.46 6.59
C ALA A 11 -18.65 9.63 6.71
N SER A 12 -18.39 9.80 7.06
CA SER A 12 -17.45 9.87 7.13
C SER A 12 -16.18 9.52 7.01
N GLY A 13 -15.41 9.38 7.63
CA GLY A 13 -14.02 9.11 7.70
C GLY A 13 -13.46 8.08 6.80
N ALA A 14 -14.29 7.28 6.20
CA ALA A 14 -13.80 6.24 5.34
C ALA A 14 -13.47 6.72 3.93
N GLU A 15 -13.81 7.94 3.62
CA GLU A 15 -13.65 8.43 2.25
C GLU A 15 -12.24 8.89 1.99
N SER A 16 -11.78 8.68 0.74
CA SER A 16 -10.50 9.17 0.30
C SER A 16 -10.47 10.69 0.29
N ALA A 17 -9.31 11.26 0.52
CA ALA A 17 -9.11 12.68 0.31
C ALA A 17 -9.37 13.03 -1.15
N PRO A 18 -9.71 14.30 -1.45
CA PRO A 18 -10.03 14.70 -2.83
C PRO A 18 -8.93 14.37 -3.84
N ASN A 19 -7.66 14.33 -3.42
CA ASN A 19 -6.55 14.03 -4.32
C ASN A 19 -6.29 12.52 -4.43
N GLY A 20 -7.19 11.69 -3.92
CA GLY A 20 -7.04 10.24 -4.01
C GLY A 20 -6.16 9.62 -2.94
N LEU A 21 -5.67 10.40 -1.97
CA LEU A 21 -4.89 9.84 -0.87
C LEU A 21 -5.74 8.90 -0.03
N LEU A 22 -5.19 7.74 0.28
CA LEU A 22 -5.89 6.74 1.08
C LEU A 22 -5.74 7.06 2.56
N SER A 23 -6.81 6.84 3.31
CA SER A 23 -6.77 6.89 4.76
C SER A 23 -6.13 5.61 5.31
N ALA A 24 -5.84 5.61 6.61
CA ALA A 24 -5.30 4.42 7.26
C ALA A 24 -6.21 3.20 7.06
N ASP A 25 -7.53 3.39 7.24
CA ASP A 25 -8.47 2.29 7.08
C ASP A 25 -8.51 1.79 5.63
N GLU A 26 -8.44 2.71 4.67
CA GLU A 26 -8.42 2.33 3.26
C GLU A 26 -7.17 1.56 2.91
N ILE A 27 -6.01 1.97 3.46
CA ILE A 27 -4.76 1.23 3.21
C ILE A 27 -4.89 -0.19 3.73
N ARG A 28 -5.40 -0.36 4.96
CA ARG A 28 -5.57 -1.70 5.52
C ARG A 28 -6.51 -2.54 4.66
N ALA A 29 -7.64 -1.95 4.26
CA ALA A 29 -8.64 -2.69 3.49
C ALA A 29 -8.13 -3.07 2.11
N GLU A 30 -7.30 -2.24 1.49
CA GLU A 30 -6.92 -2.42 0.09
C GLU A 30 -5.57 -3.09 -0.08
N PHE A 31 -4.72 -3.13 0.96
CA PHE A 31 -3.36 -3.65 0.80
C PHE A 31 -3.02 -4.84 1.67
N LEU A 32 -3.67 -5.03 2.82
CA LEU A 32 -3.45 -6.26 3.58
C LEU A 32 -4.06 -7.43 2.81
N GLY A 33 -3.34 -8.55 2.76
CA GLY A 33 -3.81 -9.72 2.04
C GLY A 33 -3.73 -9.55 0.53
N THR A 34 -2.70 -8.90 0.03
CA THR A 34 -2.57 -8.64 -1.42
C THR A 34 -1.18 -8.98 -1.92
N ARG A 35 -1.11 -9.14 -3.24
CA ARG A 35 0.15 -9.25 -3.96
C ARG A 35 0.09 -8.22 -5.08
N MET A 36 1.00 -7.27 -5.05
CA MET A 36 1.00 -6.18 -6.03
C MET A 36 2.29 -6.15 -6.82
N SER A 37 2.23 -5.56 -8.00
CA SER A 37 3.40 -5.42 -8.85
C SER A 37 3.34 -4.13 -9.64
N GLY A 38 4.50 -3.69 -10.07
CA GLY A 38 4.61 -2.47 -10.86
C GLY A 38 6.07 -2.10 -11.07
N VAL A 39 6.32 -0.80 -11.07
CA VAL A 39 7.68 -0.29 -11.33
C VAL A 39 8.03 0.81 -10.35
N GLN A 40 9.30 0.90 -10.05
CA GLN A 40 9.85 2.05 -9.34
C GLN A 40 10.10 3.15 -10.36
N LEU A 41 9.53 4.31 -10.12
CA LEU A 41 9.73 5.43 -11.03
C LEU A 41 11.15 5.96 -10.88
N GLY A 42 11.69 6.44 -11.99
CA GLY A 42 13.05 6.93 -12.02
C GLY A 42 14.06 5.89 -12.45
N THR A 43 13.93 4.67 -11.98
CA THR A 43 14.84 3.58 -12.35
C THR A 43 14.20 2.62 -13.35
N GLY A 44 12.88 2.52 -13.34
CA GLY A 44 12.18 1.53 -14.16
C GLY A 44 12.26 0.12 -13.62
N ALA A 45 12.87 -0.08 -12.46
CA ALA A 45 13.01 -1.41 -11.88
C ALA A 45 11.63 -1.98 -11.54
N ARG A 46 11.43 -3.25 -11.86
CA ARG A 46 10.18 -3.92 -11.54
C ARG A 46 10.17 -4.33 -10.08
N PHE A 47 9.00 -4.26 -9.48
CA PHE A 47 8.85 -4.73 -8.11
C PHE A 47 7.64 -5.63 -7.95
N VAL A 48 7.70 -6.48 -6.95
CA VAL A 48 6.57 -7.28 -6.48
C VAL A 48 6.57 -7.18 -4.96
N GLU A 49 5.40 -6.97 -4.40
CA GLU A 49 5.23 -6.97 -2.94
C GLU A 49 4.05 -7.84 -2.59
N CYS A 50 4.27 -8.80 -1.70
CA CYS A 50 3.20 -9.64 -1.16
C CYS A 50 3.04 -9.28 0.31
N ILE A 51 1.80 -8.99 0.74
CA ILE A 51 1.51 -8.58 2.11
C ILE A 51 0.43 -9.51 2.67
N GLU A 52 0.76 -10.23 3.72
CA GLU A 52 -0.20 -11.12 4.37
C GLU A 52 -1.21 -10.31 5.18
N PRO A 53 -2.36 -10.88 5.49
CA PRO A 53 -3.38 -10.17 6.29
C PRO A 53 -2.85 -9.65 7.62
N GLY A 54 -1.89 -10.33 8.22
CA GLY A 54 -1.28 -9.92 9.49
C GLY A 54 -0.16 -8.92 9.35
N GLY A 55 0.22 -8.55 8.11
CA GLY A 55 1.24 -7.55 7.88
C GLY A 55 2.60 -8.08 7.47
N ARG A 56 2.84 -9.39 7.60
CA ARG A 56 4.11 -9.93 7.11
C ARG A 56 4.20 -9.69 5.61
N SER A 57 5.35 -9.23 5.15
CA SER A 57 5.50 -8.90 3.73
C SER A 57 6.80 -9.42 3.16
N ILE A 58 6.78 -9.64 1.85
CA ILE A 58 7.95 -10.02 1.08
C ILE A 58 8.02 -9.06 -0.11
N PHE A 59 9.17 -8.42 -0.29
CA PHE A 59 9.37 -7.41 -1.31
C PHE A 59 10.53 -7.80 -2.20
N GLN A 60 10.33 -7.66 -3.50
CA GLN A 60 11.40 -7.87 -4.48
C GLN A 60 11.47 -6.64 -5.38
N LEU A 61 12.66 -6.06 -5.50
CA LEU A 61 12.91 -4.94 -6.40
C LEU A 61 14.09 -5.36 -7.28
N GLY A 62 13.83 -5.53 -8.58
CA GLY A 62 14.83 -6.11 -9.45
C GLY A 62 15.25 -7.47 -8.92
N ASP A 63 16.52 -7.63 -8.61
CA ASP A 63 17.06 -8.87 -8.04
C ASP A 63 17.15 -8.84 -6.51
N THR A 64 16.77 -7.74 -5.89
CA THR A 64 16.86 -7.58 -4.44
C THR A 64 15.59 -8.09 -3.78
N TYR A 65 15.77 -8.91 -2.76
CA TYR A 65 14.67 -9.56 -2.05
C TYR A 65 14.76 -9.19 -0.57
N SER A 66 13.64 -8.83 0.01
CA SER A 66 13.58 -8.43 1.43
C SER A 66 12.31 -8.99 2.06
N GLU A 67 12.42 -9.43 3.29
CA GLU A 67 11.30 -9.90 4.07
C GLU A 67 11.13 -9.01 5.28
N GLY A 68 9.89 -8.66 5.59
CA GLY A 68 9.64 -7.75 6.69
C GLY A 68 8.17 -7.70 7.07
N THR A 69 7.74 -6.55 7.54
CA THR A 69 6.37 -6.34 7.99
C THR A 69 5.88 -4.98 7.53
N MET A 70 4.57 -4.88 7.32
CA MET A 70 3.91 -3.61 7.05
C MET A 70 2.99 -3.26 8.21
N ALA A 71 3.06 -2.03 8.65
CA ALA A 71 2.14 -1.46 9.63
C ALA A 71 1.60 -0.15 9.07
N VAL A 72 0.37 0.20 9.45
CA VAL A 72 -0.26 1.42 8.97
C VAL A 72 -0.41 2.37 10.16
N THR A 73 0.09 3.59 9.99
CA THR A 73 -0.01 4.60 11.07
C THR A 73 -1.39 5.23 11.07
N PRO A 74 -1.81 5.81 12.21
CA PRO A 74 -3.09 6.52 12.26
C PRO A 74 -3.17 7.66 11.25
N GLU A 75 -2.03 8.25 10.87
CA GLU A 75 -1.97 9.36 9.92
C GLU A 75 -2.12 8.91 8.47
N GLY A 76 -2.17 7.61 8.22
CA GLY A 76 -2.36 7.12 6.86
C GLY A 76 -1.05 6.87 6.12
N GLU A 77 -0.03 6.40 6.83
CA GLU A 77 1.22 5.99 6.20
C GLU A 77 1.36 4.48 6.30
N ALA A 78 1.78 3.87 5.20
CA ALA A 78 2.14 2.46 5.19
C ALA A 78 3.63 2.37 5.44
N CYS A 79 4.02 1.77 6.56
CA CYS A 79 5.41 1.71 6.96
C CYS A 79 5.90 0.26 6.87
N PHE A 80 6.94 0.05 6.08
CA PHE A 80 7.52 -1.27 5.86
C PHE A 80 8.84 -1.36 6.61
N THR A 81 8.97 -2.37 7.47
CA THR A 81 10.17 -2.58 8.25
C THR A 81 10.88 -3.82 7.74
N TYR A 82 12.09 -3.62 7.25
CA TYR A 82 12.99 -4.68 6.81
C TYR A 82 14.26 -4.63 7.66
N SER A 83 15.18 -5.56 7.43
CA SER A 83 16.44 -5.54 8.17
C SER A 83 17.24 -4.26 7.92
N SER A 84 17.03 -3.62 6.76
CA SER A 84 17.75 -2.39 6.41
C SER A 84 17.16 -1.14 7.04
N GLY A 85 15.93 -1.21 7.59
CA GLY A 85 15.30 -0.04 8.20
C GLY A 85 13.80 -0.02 7.96
N THR A 86 13.20 1.10 8.35
CA THR A 86 11.76 1.32 8.18
C THR A 86 11.55 2.40 7.14
N TYR A 87 10.65 2.14 6.20
CA TYR A 87 10.35 3.04 5.09
C TYR A 87 8.86 3.27 5.06
N CYS A 88 8.44 4.54 5.16
CA CYS A 88 7.04 4.91 5.24
C CYS A 88 6.59 5.63 3.98
N TYR A 89 5.36 5.34 3.55
CA TYR A 89 4.83 5.84 2.28
C TYR A 89 3.41 6.31 2.45
N ARG A 90 3.03 7.28 1.64
CA ARG A 90 1.63 7.61 1.43
C ARG A 90 1.19 6.98 0.13
N ILE A 91 -0.06 6.54 0.09
CA ILE A 91 -0.59 5.83 -1.05
C ILE A 91 -1.72 6.65 -1.65
N GLN A 92 -1.66 6.84 -2.96
CA GLN A 92 -2.64 7.62 -3.69
C GLN A 92 -3.27 6.75 -4.77
N ARG A 93 -4.60 6.76 -4.82
CA ARG A 93 -5.33 6.09 -5.89
C ARG A 93 -5.21 6.93 -7.15
N VAL A 94 -4.84 6.30 -8.26
CA VAL A 94 -4.71 6.97 -9.56
C VAL A 94 -5.50 6.17 -10.59
N PRO A 95 -5.76 6.72 -11.78
CA PRO A 95 -6.60 6.02 -12.77
C PRO A 95 -6.16 4.60 -13.09
N LYS A 96 -4.86 4.33 -13.08
CA LYS A 96 -4.36 3.00 -13.41
C LYS A 96 -3.56 2.41 -12.25
N GLY A 97 -4.20 2.28 -11.10
CA GLY A 97 -3.59 1.64 -9.95
C GLY A 97 -3.34 2.60 -8.81
N TYR A 98 -2.14 2.55 -8.26
CA TYR A 98 -1.79 3.37 -7.11
C TYR A 98 -0.40 3.96 -7.30
N MET A 99 -0.20 5.14 -6.71
CA MET A 99 1.14 5.70 -6.51
C MET A 99 1.49 5.57 -5.05
N ILE A 100 2.65 4.99 -4.77
CA ILE A 100 3.17 4.83 -3.43
C ILE A 100 4.38 5.74 -3.34
N ARG A 101 4.27 6.81 -2.52
CA ARG A 101 5.30 7.84 -2.44
C ARG A 101 5.94 7.83 -1.07
N SER A 102 7.27 7.76 -1.06
CA SER A 102 8.02 7.83 0.18
C SER A 102 7.82 9.18 0.87
N VAL A 103 7.67 9.15 2.18
CA VAL A 103 7.57 10.40 2.95
C VAL A 103 8.93 11.08 3.10
N ASP A 104 10.03 10.35 2.88
CA ASP A 104 11.39 10.88 3.02
C ASP A 104 12.12 10.95 1.68
N SER A 105 11.41 10.84 0.57
CA SER A 105 11.98 10.96 -0.77
C SER A 105 12.81 9.77 -1.21
N SER A 106 12.70 8.63 -0.53
CA SER A 106 13.50 7.46 -0.90
C SER A 106 12.97 6.74 -2.14
N GLY A 107 11.79 7.11 -2.66
CA GLY A 107 11.32 6.53 -3.91
C GLY A 107 9.83 6.67 -4.13
N VAL A 108 9.44 6.44 -5.37
CA VAL A 108 8.05 6.42 -5.79
C VAL A 108 7.81 5.15 -6.58
N PHE A 109 6.74 4.44 -6.24
CA PHE A 109 6.39 3.19 -6.91
C PHE A 109 5.02 3.32 -7.54
N HIS A 110 4.88 2.82 -8.76
CA HIS A 110 3.59 2.76 -9.42
C HIS A 110 3.10 1.32 -9.41
N VAL A 111 2.05 1.06 -8.66
CA VAL A 111 1.39 -0.25 -8.61
C VAL A 111 0.49 -0.35 -9.81
N ARG A 112 0.74 -1.33 -10.67
CA ARG A 112 -0.01 -1.52 -11.92
C ARG A 112 -0.94 -2.72 -11.86
N ALA A 113 -0.68 -3.66 -10.98
CA ALA A 113 -1.50 -4.84 -10.81
C ALA A 113 -1.57 -5.21 -9.35
N ILE A 114 -2.73 -5.67 -8.90
CA ILE A 114 -2.91 -6.09 -7.52
C ILE A 114 -3.84 -7.28 -7.49
N GLU A 115 -3.43 -8.30 -6.76
CA GLU A 115 -4.21 -9.50 -6.53
C GLU A 115 -4.66 -9.50 -5.08
N ARG A 116 -5.93 -9.79 -4.84
CA ARG A 116 -6.50 -9.73 -3.49
C ARG A 116 -6.77 -11.12 -2.95
N ASN A 117 -7.08 -11.19 -1.65
CA ASN A 117 -7.38 -12.45 -0.97
C ASN A 117 -6.19 -13.39 -0.92
N VAL A 118 -5.01 -12.82 -0.79
CA VAL A 118 -3.79 -13.58 -0.59
C VAL A 118 -3.63 -13.83 0.90
N SER A 119 -3.55 -15.10 1.29
CA SER A 119 -3.45 -15.44 2.72
C SER A 119 -2.02 -15.65 3.18
N ARG A 120 -1.12 -16.03 2.28
CA ARG A 120 0.27 -16.32 2.61
C ARG A 120 1.18 -15.85 1.51
N CYS A 121 2.37 -15.41 1.91
CA CYS A 121 3.40 -14.96 0.99
C CYS A 121 4.55 -15.94 1.03
N THR A 122 4.98 -16.40 -0.14
CA THR A 122 6.12 -17.29 -0.28
C THR A 122 7.06 -16.72 -1.32
N ALA A 123 8.29 -17.23 -1.35
CA ALA A 123 9.26 -16.79 -2.35
C ALA A 123 8.75 -17.04 -3.77
N ALA A 124 7.94 -18.07 -3.96
CA ALA A 124 7.39 -18.37 -5.29
C ALA A 124 6.45 -17.28 -5.79
N ASP A 125 5.83 -16.53 -4.89
CA ASP A 125 4.91 -15.45 -5.27
C ASP A 125 5.62 -14.31 -5.96
N LEU A 126 6.93 -14.20 -5.82
CA LEU A 126 7.70 -13.09 -6.37
C LEU A 126 8.28 -13.41 -7.74
N ILE A 127 8.30 -14.67 -8.09
CA ILE A 127 8.82 -15.09 -9.39
C ILE A 127 7.71 -14.89 -10.40
N GLY A 128 7.90 -13.98 -11.24
CA GLY A 128 6.85 -13.80 -12.09
C GLY A 128 6.77 -13.42 -13.27
#